data_e916c37001c4edec2e7404ba278b8f7c
#
_entry.id   e916c37001c4edec2e7404ba278b8f7c
#
_cell.length_a   1.000
_cell.length_b   1.000
_cell.length_c   1.000
_cell.angle_alpha   90.00
_cell.angle_beta   90.00
_cell.angle_gamma   90.00
#
_symmetry.space_group_name_H-M   'P 1'
#
loop_
_entity.id
_entity.type
_entity.pdbx_description
1 polymer ?
#
loop_
_entity_poly.entity_id
_entity_poly.type
_entity_poly.pdbx_seq_one_letter_code
_entity_poly.pdbx_strand_id
1 'polypeptide(L)'
;MKKKSTICFVLSVIVIAVVAYIGAFGLNLGDSYRFKSFGEVINKGLDLQGGVSVVEQVTQKNVSDATMKRTVQLLALRVNKMGVSETNVVQDGKDKVRVEVPGKFTEAEVLNTIGKTGKLTFTGPDNKVILTGNDVKSAAAGYDQTNKPVINLTLTDAGTKKFAAATSKFLGQKIAISMDKDQLTNPTVDVVIPDGNAQISGEATIADAKQKADIINAGALPVTLKPVEVRQISATLGANALPLSVRAGLIGIGIVLALMFIWFRGAGIMADIALISYIVLVLFIFSSLGVALSLASIAGFLLTVGMAVDANVLAFARIKEEIKTGKSIRTATNSGFKNALSSIVDSNINTIIAGVVLYFLGAGTVKGFALTLVIGVLVSLFTALVVTKHLLIWAINIGIISKPEHFGVKRG
;
A
#
# COMPACT_ATOMS: atom_id res chain seq x y z
N MET A 1 -37.64 -13.91 -23.68
CA MET A 1 -36.27 -14.26 -23.28
C MET A 1 -35.21 -13.49 -24.07
N LYS A 2 -35.28 -13.43 -25.42
CA LYS A 2 -34.22 -12.73 -26.23
C LYS A 2 -34.03 -11.26 -25.84
N LYS A 3 -35.07 -10.43 -25.76
CA LYS A 3 -34.97 -9.00 -25.42
C LYS A 3 -34.23 -8.76 -24.07
N LYS A 4 -34.58 -9.55 -23.02
CA LYS A 4 -33.94 -9.42 -21.70
C LYS A 4 -32.44 -9.79 -21.75
N SER A 5 -32.08 -10.88 -22.45
CA SER A 5 -30.68 -11.29 -22.62
C SER A 5 -29.88 -10.26 -23.41
N THR A 6 -30.48 -9.62 -24.45
CA THR A 6 -29.83 -8.57 -25.23
C THR A 6 -29.52 -7.35 -24.35
N ILE A 7 -30.51 -6.90 -23.57
CA ILE A 7 -30.32 -5.74 -22.67
C ILE A 7 -29.21 -6.04 -21.65
N CYS A 8 -29.26 -7.19 -20.97
CA CYS A 8 -28.26 -7.57 -19.98
C CYS A 8 -26.86 -7.68 -20.60
N PHE A 9 -26.73 -8.29 -21.78
CA PHE A 9 -25.46 -8.43 -22.48
C PHE A 9 -24.86 -7.07 -22.84
N VAL A 10 -25.64 -6.24 -23.55
CA VAL A 10 -25.18 -4.90 -24.00
C VAL A 10 -24.84 -4.04 -22.80
N LEU A 11 -25.69 -4.02 -21.76
CA LEU A 11 -25.43 -3.24 -20.56
C LEU A 11 -24.15 -3.69 -19.85
N SER A 12 -23.92 -5.00 -19.72
CA SER A 12 -22.70 -5.53 -19.09
C SER A 12 -21.45 -5.14 -19.86
N VAL A 13 -21.47 -5.27 -21.20
CA VAL A 13 -20.33 -4.89 -22.05
C VAL A 13 -20.08 -3.38 -21.97
N ILE A 14 -21.14 -2.55 -21.99
CA ILE A 14 -20.98 -1.10 -21.84
C ILE A 14 -20.40 -0.74 -20.47
N VAL A 15 -20.90 -1.34 -19.39
CA VAL A 15 -20.41 -1.08 -18.03
C VAL A 15 -18.93 -1.46 -17.93
N ILE A 16 -18.54 -2.63 -18.42
CA ILE A 16 -17.13 -3.08 -18.42
C ILE A 16 -16.28 -2.08 -19.22
N ALA A 17 -16.70 -1.69 -20.41
CA ALA A 17 -15.96 -0.75 -21.28
C ALA A 17 -15.83 0.63 -20.63
N VAL A 18 -16.90 1.16 -20.02
CA VAL A 18 -16.88 2.47 -19.34
C VAL A 18 -15.96 2.45 -18.14
N VAL A 19 -16.04 1.41 -17.29
CA VAL A 19 -15.19 1.30 -16.11
C VAL A 19 -13.73 1.09 -16.52
N ALA A 20 -13.47 0.30 -17.57
CA ALA A 20 -12.14 0.12 -18.12
C ALA A 20 -11.56 1.44 -18.66
N TYR A 21 -12.36 2.22 -19.38
CA TYR A 21 -11.96 3.52 -19.91
C TYR A 21 -11.65 4.52 -18.79
N ILE A 22 -12.56 4.66 -17.81
CA ILE A 22 -12.35 5.55 -16.65
C ILE A 22 -11.12 5.12 -15.85
N GLY A 23 -10.97 3.83 -15.62
CA GLY A 23 -9.82 3.29 -14.89
C GLY A 23 -8.48 3.51 -15.62
N ALA A 24 -8.46 3.42 -16.95
CA ALA A 24 -7.24 3.60 -17.74
C ALA A 24 -6.86 5.09 -17.88
N PHE A 25 -7.82 5.95 -18.17
CA PHE A 25 -7.56 7.35 -18.57
C PHE A 25 -8.04 8.38 -17.55
N GLY A 26 -8.84 7.99 -16.57
CA GLY A 26 -9.56 8.93 -15.72
C GLY A 26 -10.71 9.61 -16.47
N LEU A 27 -11.50 10.40 -15.76
CA LEU A 27 -12.60 11.17 -16.33
C LEU A 27 -12.75 12.50 -15.60
N ASN A 28 -12.71 13.60 -16.32
CA ASN A 28 -13.02 14.93 -15.79
C ASN A 28 -14.50 15.23 -16.03
N LEU A 29 -15.27 15.44 -14.94
CA LEU A 29 -16.66 15.84 -14.96
C LEU A 29 -16.77 17.33 -14.56
N GLY A 30 -16.43 18.25 -15.51
CA GLY A 30 -16.37 19.68 -15.24
C GLY A 30 -15.21 20.06 -14.33
N ASP A 31 -15.27 21.27 -13.75
CA ASP A 31 -14.20 21.81 -12.90
C ASP A 31 -14.19 21.28 -11.47
N SER A 32 -15.26 20.57 -11.03
CA SER A 32 -15.44 20.18 -9.63
C SER A 32 -15.15 18.70 -9.31
N TYR A 33 -15.22 17.80 -10.29
CA TYR A 33 -15.06 16.36 -10.07
C TYR A 33 -14.14 15.72 -11.09
N ARG A 34 -13.08 15.05 -10.59
CA ARG A 34 -12.16 14.25 -11.41
C ARG A 34 -12.07 12.84 -10.87
N PHE A 35 -12.45 11.86 -11.70
CA PHE A 35 -12.10 10.46 -11.46
C PHE A 35 -10.67 10.23 -11.92
N LYS A 36 -9.78 9.92 -10.97
CA LYS A 36 -8.38 9.61 -11.26
C LYS A 36 -8.25 8.24 -11.92
N SER A 37 -7.26 8.08 -12.79
CA SER A 37 -6.92 6.78 -13.37
C SER A 37 -6.34 5.82 -12.31
N PHE A 38 -6.36 4.51 -12.55
CA PHE A 38 -5.70 3.52 -11.68
C PHE A 38 -4.22 3.81 -11.48
N GLY A 39 -3.52 4.31 -12.51
CA GLY A 39 -2.11 4.69 -12.42
C GLY A 39 -1.82 5.85 -11.47
N GLU A 40 -2.83 6.71 -11.19
CA GLU A 40 -2.73 7.83 -10.26
C GLU A 40 -3.18 7.46 -8.83
N VAL A 41 -4.06 6.46 -8.68
CA VAL A 41 -4.66 6.09 -7.39
C VAL A 41 -3.94 4.94 -6.71
N ILE A 42 -3.38 4.01 -7.49
CA ILE A 42 -2.69 2.85 -6.93
C ILE A 42 -1.32 3.28 -6.39
N ASN A 43 -1.10 3.01 -5.11
CA ASN A 43 0.14 3.28 -4.43
C ASN A 43 1.29 2.49 -5.05
N LYS A 44 2.43 3.15 -5.28
CA LYS A 44 3.63 2.51 -5.82
C LYS A 44 4.56 2.12 -4.68
N GLY A 45 5.07 0.91 -4.71
CA GLY A 45 6.06 0.45 -3.74
C GLY A 45 7.41 1.14 -3.90
N LEU A 46 8.26 0.98 -2.91
CA LEU A 46 9.58 1.61 -2.83
C LEU A 46 10.49 1.23 -4.02
N ASP A 47 10.35 0.02 -4.53
CA ASP A 47 11.08 -0.49 -5.69
C ASP A 47 10.70 0.20 -7.02
N LEU A 48 9.53 0.84 -7.07
CA LEU A 48 9.06 1.62 -8.23
C LEU A 48 9.35 3.12 -8.11
N GLN A 49 9.36 3.66 -6.89
CA GLN A 49 9.57 5.09 -6.65
C GLN A 49 11.00 5.44 -6.25
N GLY A 50 11.77 4.44 -5.79
CA GLY A 50 13.02 4.63 -5.09
C GLY A 50 12.79 5.12 -3.66
N GLY A 51 13.83 5.11 -2.85
CA GLY A 51 13.79 5.57 -1.47
C GLY A 51 14.60 4.71 -0.52
N VAL A 52 14.29 4.78 0.77
CA VAL A 52 15.00 4.07 1.83
C VAL A 52 14.04 3.14 2.59
N SER A 53 14.46 1.88 2.76
CA SER A 53 13.80 0.91 3.64
C SER A 53 14.70 0.61 4.82
N VAL A 54 14.17 0.78 6.03
CA VAL A 54 14.88 0.46 7.27
C VAL A 54 14.07 -0.56 8.06
N VAL A 55 14.72 -1.61 8.51
CA VAL A 55 14.15 -2.54 9.49
C VAL A 55 14.80 -2.27 10.83
N GLU A 56 13.99 -1.80 11.77
CA GLU A 56 14.38 -1.55 13.15
C GLU A 56 13.98 -2.72 14.03
N GLN A 57 14.91 -3.22 14.85
CA GLN A 57 14.61 -4.24 15.85
C GLN A 57 14.51 -3.60 17.23
N VAL A 58 13.47 -3.98 17.97
CA VAL A 58 13.30 -3.61 19.36
C VAL A 58 14.34 -4.34 20.22
N THR A 59 15.09 -3.59 21.03
CA THR A 59 16.16 -4.15 21.86
C THR A 59 15.63 -4.79 23.16
N GLN A 60 14.43 -4.41 23.61
CA GLN A 60 13.80 -4.98 24.81
C GLN A 60 13.17 -6.34 24.50
N LYS A 61 13.29 -7.27 25.44
CA LYS A 61 12.64 -8.58 25.36
C LYS A 61 11.17 -8.48 25.85
N ASN A 62 10.30 -9.27 25.26
CA ASN A 62 8.89 -9.39 25.67
C ASN A 62 8.08 -8.09 25.63
N VAL A 63 8.21 -7.33 24.56
CA VAL A 63 7.40 -6.12 24.34
C VAL A 63 5.95 -6.52 24.01
N SER A 64 4.98 -5.86 24.65
CA SER A 64 3.57 -6.13 24.40
C SER A 64 3.15 -5.65 23.00
N ASP A 65 2.12 -6.31 22.43
CA ASP A 65 1.54 -5.90 21.13
C ASP A 65 1.04 -4.45 21.15
N ALA A 66 0.52 -3.98 22.29
CA ALA A 66 0.09 -2.60 22.45
C ALA A 66 1.27 -1.62 22.34
N THR A 67 2.41 -1.97 22.94
CA THR A 67 3.65 -1.16 22.84
C THR A 67 4.20 -1.18 21.42
N MET A 68 4.18 -2.31 20.74
CA MET A 68 4.59 -2.40 19.32
C MET A 68 3.69 -1.56 18.41
N LYS A 69 2.38 -1.63 18.57
CA LYS A 69 1.42 -0.78 17.82
C LYS A 69 1.69 0.70 18.06
N ARG A 70 1.94 1.09 19.33
CA ARG A 70 2.28 2.48 19.67
C ARG A 70 3.59 2.92 19.02
N THR A 71 4.61 2.06 19.01
CA THR A 71 5.89 2.31 18.34
C THR A 71 5.70 2.57 16.85
N VAL A 72 4.94 1.70 16.17
CA VAL A 72 4.61 1.85 14.73
C VAL A 72 3.90 3.19 14.47
N GLN A 73 2.90 3.54 15.29
CA GLN A 73 2.18 4.81 15.15
C GLN A 73 3.10 6.03 15.32
N LEU A 74 3.98 6.02 16.32
CA LEU A 74 4.91 7.12 16.57
C LEU A 74 5.95 7.26 15.46
N LEU A 75 6.48 6.13 14.96
CA LEU A 75 7.39 6.13 13.81
C LEU A 75 6.69 6.67 12.56
N ALA A 76 5.46 6.23 12.29
CA ALA A 76 4.66 6.72 11.17
C ALA A 76 4.44 8.24 11.26
N LEU A 77 4.11 8.77 12.45
CA LEU A 77 3.97 10.22 12.66
C LEU A 77 5.27 10.97 12.36
N ARG A 78 6.43 10.44 12.78
CA ARG A 78 7.73 11.07 12.53
C ARG A 78 8.08 11.09 11.05
N VAL A 79 7.89 9.97 10.37
CA VAL A 79 8.23 9.83 8.95
C VAL A 79 7.29 10.64 8.06
N ASN A 80 6.00 10.67 8.36
CA ASN A 80 5.03 11.49 7.64
C ASN A 80 5.34 12.99 7.71
N LYS A 81 5.93 13.45 8.81
CA LYS A 81 6.36 14.85 8.97
C LYS A 81 7.60 15.23 8.16
N MET A 82 8.33 14.25 7.60
CA MET A 82 9.38 14.52 6.61
C MET A 82 8.84 15.10 5.29
N GLY A 83 7.52 15.26 5.17
CA GLY A 83 6.87 15.80 3.97
C GLY A 83 6.73 14.78 2.85
N VAL A 84 6.77 13.50 3.17
CA VAL A 84 6.64 12.40 2.22
C VAL A 84 5.19 11.96 2.15
N SER A 85 4.65 11.91 0.96
CA SER A 85 3.40 11.21 0.68
C SER A 85 3.69 9.71 0.61
N GLU A 86 2.85 8.87 1.26
CA GLU A 86 2.88 7.41 1.10
C GLU A 86 4.01 6.67 1.84
N THR A 87 4.40 7.12 3.03
CA THR A 87 5.27 6.33 3.89
C THR A 87 4.57 5.08 4.39
N ASN A 88 5.30 3.97 4.45
CA ASN A 88 4.78 2.70 4.95
C ASN A 88 5.55 2.31 6.22
N VAL A 89 4.86 2.25 7.35
CA VAL A 89 5.44 1.81 8.62
C VAL A 89 4.62 0.64 9.14
N VAL A 90 5.22 -0.53 9.17
CA VAL A 90 4.53 -1.77 9.53
C VAL A 90 5.35 -2.59 10.53
N GLN A 91 4.64 -3.31 11.38
CA GLN A 91 5.27 -4.33 12.22
C GLN A 91 5.72 -5.51 11.35
N ASP A 92 6.97 -5.93 11.50
CA ASP A 92 7.58 -7.04 10.78
C ASP A 92 7.99 -8.14 11.78
N GLY A 93 7.16 -9.17 11.90
CA GLY A 93 7.32 -10.18 12.94
C GLY A 93 6.88 -9.68 14.33
N LYS A 94 7.52 -10.22 15.40
CA LYS A 94 7.14 -9.91 16.79
C LYS A 94 7.88 -8.71 17.38
N ASP A 95 9.09 -8.45 16.93
CA ASP A 95 10.05 -7.52 17.54
C ASP A 95 10.70 -6.54 16.57
N LYS A 96 10.20 -6.46 15.34
CA LYS A 96 10.75 -5.57 14.32
C LYS A 96 9.70 -4.63 13.77
N VAL A 97 10.15 -3.46 13.31
CA VAL A 97 9.35 -2.48 12.59
C VAL A 97 10.06 -2.17 11.28
N ARG A 98 9.35 -2.30 10.18
CA ARG A 98 9.82 -1.88 8.85
C ARG A 98 9.30 -0.49 8.56
N VAL A 99 10.21 0.40 8.18
CA VAL A 99 9.93 1.78 7.79
C VAL A 99 10.36 1.96 6.35
N GLU A 100 9.44 2.31 5.47
CA GLU A 100 9.69 2.55 4.05
C GLU A 100 9.37 4.00 3.73
N VAL A 101 10.38 4.72 3.25
CA VAL A 101 10.33 6.15 2.94
C VAL A 101 10.61 6.32 1.45
N PRO A 102 9.58 6.49 0.61
CA PRO A 102 9.78 6.73 -0.81
C PRO A 102 10.33 8.12 -1.08
N GLY A 103 11.05 8.27 -2.19
CA GLY A 103 11.58 9.54 -2.63
C GLY A 103 13.11 9.65 -2.56
N LYS A 104 13.61 10.89 -2.65
CA LYS A 104 15.05 11.17 -2.73
C LYS A 104 15.68 11.41 -1.35
N PHE A 105 15.42 10.53 -0.40
CA PHE A 105 16.02 10.61 0.93
C PHE A 105 17.28 9.75 0.99
N THR A 106 18.23 10.21 1.81
CA THR A 106 19.42 9.44 2.15
C THR A 106 19.16 8.54 3.35
N GLU A 107 19.94 7.46 3.48
CA GLU A 107 19.88 6.58 4.66
C GLU A 107 20.08 7.37 5.96
N ALA A 108 21.03 8.33 5.96
CA ALA A 108 21.34 9.13 7.13
C ALA A 108 20.15 10.01 7.58
N GLU A 109 19.42 10.62 6.66
CA GLU A 109 18.24 11.44 6.98
C GLU A 109 17.13 10.60 7.60
N VAL A 110 16.86 9.42 7.04
CA VAL A 110 15.84 8.50 7.55
C VAL A 110 16.25 7.98 8.91
N LEU A 111 17.48 7.45 9.07
CA LEU A 111 17.98 6.92 10.34
C LEU A 111 18.01 7.99 11.44
N ASN A 112 18.39 9.23 11.13
CA ASN A 112 18.34 10.34 12.09
C ASN A 112 16.91 10.64 12.58
N THR A 113 15.90 10.42 11.75
CA THR A 113 14.51 10.67 12.10
C THR A 113 13.90 9.54 12.93
N ILE A 114 14.19 8.27 12.55
CA ILE A 114 13.58 7.10 13.20
C ILE A 114 14.40 6.55 14.36
N GLY A 115 15.75 6.67 14.32
CA GLY A 115 16.64 6.10 15.32
C GLY A 115 16.68 6.85 16.66
N LYS A 116 16.24 8.12 16.69
CA LYS A 116 16.17 8.88 17.93
C LYS A 116 14.97 8.45 18.76
N THR A 117 15.18 8.16 20.05
CA THR A 117 14.09 7.84 20.98
C THR A 117 13.17 9.06 21.18
N GLY A 118 13.73 10.28 21.05
CA GLY A 118 12.99 11.53 21.22
C GLY A 118 12.65 11.82 22.66
N LYS A 119 13.41 11.27 23.61
CA LYS A 119 13.23 11.51 25.04
C LYS A 119 13.76 12.90 25.39
N LEU A 120 12.87 13.87 25.45
CA LEU A 120 13.19 15.22 25.89
C LEU A 120 13.29 15.24 27.43
N THR A 121 14.36 15.84 27.97
CA THR A 121 14.58 16.02 29.39
C THR A 121 15.13 17.41 29.67
N PHE A 122 14.63 18.04 30.73
CA PHE A 122 15.19 19.26 31.32
C PHE A 122 15.85 18.86 32.62
N THR A 123 17.14 19.12 32.73
CA THR A 123 17.95 18.69 33.89
C THR A 123 18.51 19.91 34.57
N GLY A 124 18.32 19.96 35.86
CA GLY A 124 18.83 21.04 36.72
C GLY A 124 20.34 20.88 37.01
N PRO A 125 20.96 21.91 37.65
CA PRO A 125 22.35 21.87 38.07
C PRO A 125 22.64 20.75 39.08
N ASP A 126 21.60 20.28 39.77
CA ASP A 126 21.65 19.15 40.71
C ASP A 126 21.54 17.77 40.03
N ASN A 127 21.66 17.73 38.70
CA ASN A 127 21.51 16.53 37.86
C ASN A 127 20.14 15.84 37.98
N LYS A 128 19.14 16.50 38.53
CA LYS A 128 17.76 15.94 38.59
C LYS A 128 16.96 16.40 37.40
N VAL A 129 16.16 15.46 36.87
CA VAL A 129 15.20 15.75 35.80
C VAL A 129 14.05 16.55 36.36
N ILE A 130 13.83 17.74 35.81
CA ILE A 130 12.77 18.68 36.17
C ILE A 130 11.51 18.42 35.34
N LEU A 131 11.69 18.36 34.01
CA LEU A 131 10.62 18.11 33.04
C LEU A 131 11.03 16.98 32.08
N THR A 132 10.03 16.34 31.54
CA THR A 132 10.15 15.35 30.46
C THR A 132 9.28 15.75 29.28
N GLY A 133 9.38 15.07 28.16
CA GLY A 133 8.52 15.29 26.99
C GLY A 133 7.02 15.21 27.30
N ASN A 134 6.60 14.46 28.32
CA ASN A 134 5.20 14.38 28.76
C ASN A 134 4.69 15.69 29.40
N ASP A 135 5.58 16.53 29.86
CA ASP A 135 5.25 17.85 30.42
C ASP A 135 5.14 18.94 29.35
N VAL A 136 5.40 18.59 28.06
CA VAL A 136 5.29 19.50 26.91
C VAL A 136 3.96 19.25 26.19
N LYS A 137 3.19 20.31 25.98
CA LYS A 137 1.91 20.29 25.24
C LYS A 137 2.12 20.38 23.73
N SER A 138 3.03 21.29 23.31
CA SER A 138 3.37 21.48 21.91
C SER A 138 4.76 22.09 21.74
N ALA A 139 5.35 21.84 20.58
CA ALA A 139 6.61 22.43 20.13
C ALA A 139 6.45 23.01 18.73
N ALA A 140 7.00 24.19 18.46
CA ALA A 140 6.96 24.84 17.16
C ALA A 140 8.31 25.49 16.85
N ALA A 141 8.80 25.29 15.62
CA ALA A 141 9.98 26.01 15.16
C ALA A 141 9.65 27.48 14.88
N GLY A 142 10.58 28.36 15.17
CA GLY A 142 10.43 29.79 14.98
C GLY A 142 11.78 30.51 14.97
N TYR A 143 11.73 31.82 15.02
CA TYR A 143 12.91 32.68 15.17
C TYR A 143 12.81 33.49 16.47
N ASP A 144 13.94 33.69 17.10
CA ASP A 144 14.04 34.61 18.23
C ASP A 144 14.08 36.10 17.75
N GLN A 145 14.18 37.03 18.72
CA GLN A 145 14.28 38.48 18.43
C GLN A 145 15.54 38.82 17.61
N THR A 146 16.55 37.97 17.61
CA THR A 146 17.81 38.13 16.86
C THR A 146 17.80 37.38 15.52
N ASN A 147 16.63 36.88 15.07
CA ASN A 147 16.44 36.11 13.84
C ASN A 147 17.23 34.80 13.81
N LYS A 148 17.50 34.18 14.97
CA LYS A 148 18.11 32.84 15.08
C LYS A 148 17.05 31.79 15.23
N PRO A 149 17.26 30.60 14.62
CA PRO A 149 16.32 29.49 14.73
C PRO A 149 16.17 28.98 16.16
N VAL A 150 14.93 28.76 16.60
CA VAL A 150 14.58 28.27 17.94
C VAL A 150 13.41 27.34 17.91
N ILE A 151 13.24 26.55 18.97
CA ILE A 151 12.05 25.73 19.20
C ILE A 151 11.27 26.37 20.38
N ASN A 152 10.08 26.84 20.09
CA ASN A 152 9.15 27.34 21.10
C ASN A 152 8.36 26.18 21.69
N LEU A 153 8.38 26.01 22.98
CA LEU A 153 7.66 24.99 23.74
C LEU A 153 6.53 25.61 24.52
N THR A 154 5.36 25.01 24.45
CA THR A 154 4.25 25.29 25.38
C THR A 154 4.13 24.10 26.32
N LEU A 155 4.20 24.30 27.61
CA LEU A 155 4.12 23.28 28.63
C LEU A 155 2.66 22.92 28.96
N THR A 156 2.44 21.76 29.52
CA THR A 156 1.17 21.38 30.15
C THR A 156 1.01 22.14 31.47
N ASP A 157 -0.20 22.18 32.04
CA ASP A 157 -0.42 22.84 33.35
C ASP A 157 0.47 22.25 34.45
N ALA A 158 0.67 20.94 34.44
CA ALA A 158 1.57 20.27 35.39
C ALA A 158 3.03 20.61 35.11
N GLY A 159 3.43 20.66 33.83
CA GLY A 159 4.77 21.10 33.40
C GLY A 159 5.05 22.56 33.75
N THR A 160 4.08 23.43 33.56
CA THR A 160 4.19 24.87 33.90
C THR A 160 4.48 25.05 35.38
N LYS A 161 3.75 24.36 36.28
CA LYS A 161 3.99 24.44 37.73
C LYS A 161 5.39 23.94 38.11
N LYS A 162 5.83 22.80 37.51
CA LYS A 162 7.17 22.27 37.77
C LYS A 162 8.25 23.21 37.26
N PHE A 163 8.05 23.81 36.07
CA PHE A 163 9.02 24.68 35.45
C PHE A 163 9.12 26.03 36.19
N ALA A 164 8.00 26.61 36.63
CA ALA A 164 7.97 27.80 37.46
C ALA A 164 8.73 27.59 38.79
N ALA A 165 8.50 26.47 39.46
CA ALA A 165 9.23 26.11 40.69
C ALA A 165 10.74 25.93 40.44
N ALA A 166 11.11 25.27 39.32
CA ALA A 166 12.51 25.06 38.96
C ALA A 166 13.22 26.36 38.58
N THR A 167 12.60 27.23 37.77
CA THR A 167 13.19 28.55 37.39
C THR A 167 13.31 29.48 38.57
N SER A 168 12.39 29.39 39.54
CA SER A 168 12.53 30.11 40.82
C SER A 168 13.70 29.56 41.66
N LYS A 169 13.87 28.26 41.74
CA LYS A 169 14.93 27.60 42.53
C LYS A 169 16.32 27.80 41.93
N PHE A 170 16.43 27.78 40.61
CA PHE A 170 17.70 27.82 39.87
C PHE A 170 17.97 29.14 39.17
N LEU A 171 17.43 30.26 39.70
CA LEU A 171 17.67 31.60 39.14
C LEU A 171 19.19 31.88 39.10
N GLY A 172 19.68 32.39 37.97
CA GLY A 172 21.10 32.59 37.70
C GLY A 172 21.93 31.33 37.40
N GLN A 173 21.32 30.13 37.44
CA GLN A 173 21.99 28.89 37.16
C GLN A 173 21.50 28.31 35.80
N LYS A 174 22.16 27.25 35.32
CA LYS A 174 21.85 26.67 34.02
C LYS A 174 20.90 25.48 34.15
N ILE A 175 19.93 25.39 33.23
CA ILE A 175 19.07 24.20 33.04
C ILE A 175 19.41 23.60 31.69
N ALA A 176 19.98 22.39 31.70
CA ALA A 176 20.30 21.66 30.48
C ALA A 176 19.03 21.08 29.86
N ILE A 177 18.82 21.30 28.55
CA ILE A 177 17.74 20.70 27.77
C ILE A 177 18.41 19.70 26.81
N SER A 178 18.05 18.44 26.96
CA SER A 178 18.65 17.35 26.18
C SER A 178 17.56 16.51 25.51
N MET A 179 17.87 16.02 24.32
CA MET A 179 17.07 15.02 23.62
C MET A 179 17.90 13.76 23.49
N ASP A 180 17.45 12.68 24.12
CA ASP A 180 18.22 11.44 24.25
C ASP A 180 19.57 11.69 24.94
N LYS A 181 20.69 11.53 24.22
CA LYS A 181 22.06 11.80 24.70
C LYS A 181 22.59 13.14 24.24
N ASP A 182 21.90 13.80 23.32
CA ASP A 182 22.35 15.06 22.75
C ASP A 182 21.85 16.25 23.59
N GLN A 183 22.78 17.06 24.12
CA GLN A 183 22.42 18.31 24.77
C GLN A 183 22.06 19.34 23.68
N LEU A 184 20.79 19.76 23.64
CA LEU A 184 20.31 20.74 22.65
C LEU A 184 20.75 22.14 23.01
N THR A 185 20.55 22.52 24.29
CA THR A 185 20.93 23.83 24.82
C THR A 185 21.13 23.74 26.33
N ASN A 186 21.80 24.75 26.88
CA ASN A 186 22.06 24.86 28.34
C ASN A 186 21.96 26.34 28.78
N PRO A 187 20.75 26.94 28.63
CA PRO A 187 20.55 28.35 28.96
C PRO A 187 20.67 28.61 30.44
N THR A 188 21.09 29.85 30.78
CA THR A 188 20.97 30.38 32.12
C THR A 188 19.52 30.81 32.37
N VAL A 189 19.01 30.61 33.57
CA VAL A 189 17.69 31.07 34.00
C VAL A 189 17.79 32.53 34.44
N ASP A 190 17.43 33.43 33.54
CA ASP A 190 17.51 34.88 33.84
C ASP A 190 16.27 35.39 34.58
N VAL A 191 15.13 34.76 34.37
CA VAL A 191 13.83 35.14 34.98
C VAL A 191 13.02 33.89 35.35
N VAL A 192 12.12 34.01 36.30
CA VAL A 192 11.12 33.01 36.62
C VAL A 192 10.11 32.92 35.47
N ILE A 193 9.81 31.73 34.99
CA ILE A 193 8.87 31.52 33.88
C ILE A 193 7.58 30.87 34.41
N PRO A 194 6.55 31.68 34.73
CA PRO A 194 5.31 31.15 35.29
C PRO A 194 4.25 30.79 34.25
N ASP A 195 4.44 31.20 33.00
CA ASP A 195 3.45 31.13 31.91
C ASP A 195 3.53 29.82 31.10
N GLY A 196 4.55 29.00 31.37
CA GLY A 196 4.73 27.71 30.69
C GLY A 196 5.26 27.81 29.27
N ASN A 197 5.77 28.97 28.84
CA ASN A 197 6.42 29.15 27.55
C ASN A 197 7.93 29.07 27.71
N ALA A 198 8.54 28.00 27.16
CA ALA A 198 9.99 27.80 27.17
C ALA A 198 10.53 27.83 25.73
N GLN A 199 11.80 28.20 25.59
CA GLN A 199 12.44 28.26 24.29
C GLN A 199 13.75 27.45 24.30
N ILE A 200 13.97 26.64 23.27
CA ILE A 200 15.23 25.96 23.03
C ILE A 200 15.95 26.74 21.94
N SER A 201 17.13 27.26 22.26
CA SER A 201 18.01 28.00 21.36
C SER A 201 19.23 27.14 20.98
N GLY A 202 19.97 27.58 19.97
CA GLY A 202 21.22 26.94 19.53
C GLY A 202 21.04 26.02 18.32
N GLU A 203 19.90 26.07 17.64
CA GLU A 203 19.69 25.34 16.41
C GLU A 203 20.44 25.99 15.25
N ALA A 204 21.10 25.14 14.41
CA ALA A 204 21.89 25.63 13.29
C ALA A 204 21.00 26.18 12.16
N THR A 205 19.86 25.55 11.90
CA THR A 205 18.93 25.93 10.84
C THR A 205 17.47 25.82 11.31
N ILE A 206 16.58 26.53 10.64
CA ILE A 206 15.13 26.41 10.88
C ILE A 206 14.61 25.00 10.53
N ALA A 207 15.26 24.32 9.61
CA ALA A 207 14.93 22.93 9.25
C ALA A 207 15.24 21.98 10.42
N ASP A 208 16.40 22.14 11.09
CA ASP A 208 16.76 21.35 12.27
C ASP A 208 15.81 21.61 13.43
N ALA A 209 15.46 22.90 13.67
CA ALA A 209 14.49 23.28 14.68
C ALA A 209 13.12 22.63 14.41
N LYS A 210 12.67 22.62 13.15
CA LYS A 210 11.41 22.00 12.74
C LYS A 210 11.44 20.49 12.96
N GLN A 211 12.50 19.80 12.52
CA GLN A 211 12.64 18.35 12.70
C GLN A 211 12.59 17.96 14.19
N LYS A 212 13.29 18.68 15.04
CA LYS A 212 13.28 18.41 16.50
C LYS A 212 11.92 18.74 17.13
N ALA A 213 11.28 19.84 16.75
CA ALA A 213 9.93 20.18 17.20
C ALA A 213 8.93 19.07 16.83
N ASP A 214 9.04 18.51 15.62
CA ASP A 214 8.21 17.42 15.14
C ASP A 214 8.43 16.13 15.94
N ILE A 215 9.68 15.80 16.30
CA ILE A 215 10.00 14.65 17.17
C ILE A 215 9.43 14.87 18.58
N ILE A 216 9.55 16.08 19.15
CA ILE A 216 8.99 16.41 20.45
C ILE A 216 7.47 16.24 20.45
N ASN A 217 6.77 16.76 19.41
CA ASN A 217 5.32 16.65 19.28
C ASN A 217 4.86 15.20 19.06
N ALA A 218 5.65 14.37 18.37
CA ALA A 218 5.35 12.96 18.20
C ALA A 218 5.48 12.19 19.53
N GLY A 219 6.34 12.66 20.43
CA GLY A 219 6.63 12.05 21.72
C GLY A 219 7.74 10.99 21.67
N ALA A 220 8.18 10.57 22.85
CA ALA A 220 9.23 9.58 22.98
C ALA A 220 8.73 8.18 22.56
N LEU A 221 9.60 7.43 21.89
CA LEU A 221 9.36 6.03 21.60
C LEU A 221 9.34 5.23 22.91
N PRO A 222 8.37 4.31 23.09
CA PRO A 222 8.28 3.50 24.29
C PRO A 222 9.33 2.40 24.35
N VAL A 223 10.09 2.21 23.27
CA VAL A 223 11.13 1.18 23.12
C VAL A 223 12.39 1.79 22.48
N THR A 224 13.52 1.12 22.72
CA THR A 224 14.78 1.44 22.01
C THR A 224 14.86 0.59 20.77
N LEU A 225 15.15 1.22 19.65
CA LEU A 225 15.27 0.59 18.34
C LEU A 225 16.74 0.52 17.92
N LYS A 226 17.07 -0.52 17.15
CA LYS A 226 18.37 -0.70 16.52
C LYS A 226 18.16 -1.09 15.06
N PRO A 227 18.76 -0.39 14.09
CA PRO A 227 18.67 -0.76 12.70
C PRO A 227 19.40 -2.11 12.49
N VAL A 228 18.70 -3.06 11.89
CA VAL A 228 19.23 -4.40 11.53
C VAL A 228 19.34 -4.58 10.04
N GLU A 229 18.60 -3.80 9.27
CA GLU A 229 18.67 -3.81 7.82
C GLU A 229 18.38 -2.40 7.28
N VAL A 230 19.25 -1.89 6.43
CA VAL A 230 19.07 -0.62 5.73
C VAL A 230 19.29 -0.87 4.25
N ARG A 231 18.31 -0.50 3.42
CA ARG A 231 18.38 -0.62 1.96
C ARG A 231 18.01 0.70 1.32
N GLN A 232 18.90 1.23 0.52
CA GLN A 232 18.62 2.35 -0.37
C GLN A 232 18.30 1.83 -1.76
N ILE A 233 17.12 2.16 -2.29
CA ILE A 233 16.66 1.78 -3.61
C ILE A 233 16.71 3.00 -4.52
N SER A 234 17.49 2.89 -5.60
CA SER A 234 17.60 4.00 -6.56
C SER A 234 16.29 4.24 -7.29
N ALA A 235 15.86 5.49 -7.33
CA ALA A 235 14.69 5.92 -8.11
C ALA A 235 14.81 5.60 -9.61
N THR A 236 16.04 5.52 -10.14
CA THR A 236 16.28 5.21 -11.56
C THR A 236 15.91 3.77 -11.91
N LEU A 237 16.04 2.83 -10.98
CA LEU A 237 15.66 1.44 -11.19
C LEU A 237 14.14 1.32 -11.39
N GLY A 238 13.35 1.93 -10.52
CA GLY A 238 11.89 1.89 -10.58
C GLY A 238 11.32 2.69 -11.75
N ALA A 239 11.90 3.86 -12.07
CA ALA A 239 11.48 4.70 -13.17
C ALA A 239 11.55 3.98 -14.53
N ASN A 240 12.51 3.07 -14.71
CA ASN A 240 12.64 2.28 -15.94
C ASN A 240 11.84 0.98 -15.88
N ALA A 241 11.73 0.34 -14.71
CA ALA A 241 11.11 -0.95 -14.55
C ALA A 241 9.58 -0.91 -14.74
N LEU A 242 8.91 0.13 -14.24
CA LEU A 242 7.45 0.25 -14.37
C LEU A 242 6.97 0.36 -15.82
N PRO A 243 7.48 1.29 -16.66
CA PRO A 243 7.08 1.37 -18.07
C PRO A 243 7.39 0.07 -18.83
N LEU A 244 8.53 -0.56 -18.54
CA LEU A 244 8.91 -1.82 -19.18
C LEU A 244 7.96 -2.96 -18.79
N SER A 245 7.60 -3.07 -17.51
CA SER A 245 6.67 -4.08 -17.01
C SER A 245 5.25 -3.88 -17.58
N VAL A 246 4.77 -2.63 -17.66
CA VAL A 246 3.48 -2.31 -18.28
C VAL A 246 3.49 -2.69 -19.76
N ARG A 247 4.56 -2.36 -20.50
CA ARG A 247 4.70 -2.70 -21.91
C ARG A 247 4.74 -4.22 -22.13
N ALA A 248 5.51 -4.94 -21.33
CA ALA A 248 5.56 -6.40 -21.37
C ALA A 248 4.19 -7.03 -21.03
N GLY A 249 3.50 -6.49 -20.03
CA GLY A 249 2.15 -6.89 -19.66
C GLY A 249 1.14 -6.71 -20.78
N LEU A 250 1.14 -5.55 -21.45
CA LEU A 250 0.24 -5.31 -22.59
C LEU A 250 0.51 -6.25 -23.75
N ILE A 251 1.78 -6.56 -24.05
CA ILE A 251 2.15 -7.55 -25.06
C ILE A 251 1.64 -8.94 -24.65
N GLY A 252 1.87 -9.36 -23.39
CA GLY A 252 1.40 -10.63 -22.86
C GLY A 252 -0.11 -10.78 -22.92
N ILE A 253 -0.85 -9.75 -22.49
CA ILE A 253 -2.31 -9.71 -22.58
C ILE A 253 -2.76 -9.81 -24.04
N GLY A 254 -2.14 -9.06 -24.96
CA GLY A 254 -2.45 -9.12 -26.40
C GLY A 254 -2.28 -10.53 -26.98
N ILE A 255 -1.20 -11.23 -26.61
CA ILE A 255 -0.96 -12.62 -27.03
C ILE A 255 -2.06 -13.54 -26.50
N VAL A 256 -2.44 -13.41 -25.23
CA VAL A 256 -3.50 -14.21 -24.60
C VAL A 256 -4.85 -14.00 -25.28
N LEU A 257 -5.24 -12.76 -25.55
CA LEU A 257 -6.48 -12.42 -26.26
C LEU A 257 -6.48 -13.03 -27.67
N ALA A 258 -5.38 -12.91 -28.40
CA ALA A 258 -5.24 -13.50 -29.72
C ALA A 258 -5.37 -15.03 -29.70
N LEU A 259 -4.71 -15.70 -28.75
CA LEU A 259 -4.81 -17.14 -28.58
C LEU A 259 -6.24 -17.60 -28.26
N MET A 260 -6.94 -16.92 -27.35
CA MET A 260 -8.32 -17.23 -27.02
C MET A 260 -9.24 -17.06 -28.23
N PHE A 261 -9.09 -15.98 -28.98
CA PHE A 261 -9.85 -15.78 -30.21
C PHE A 261 -9.57 -16.86 -31.26
N ILE A 262 -8.30 -17.21 -31.51
CA ILE A 262 -7.92 -18.22 -32.55
C ILE A 262 -8.45 -19.57 -32.17
N TRP A 263 -8.32 -19.99 -30.89
CA TRP A 263 -8.66 -21.36 -30.45
C TRP A 263 -10.14 -21.60 -30.19
N PHE A 264 -10.83 -20.56 -29.63
CA PHE A 264 -12.22 -20.67 -29.23
C PHE A 264 -13.17 -19.74 -29.99
N ARG A 265 -12.66 -18.98 -30.94
CA ARG A 265 -13.43 -18.11 -31.84
C ARG A 265 -14.46 -17.24 -31.10
N GLY A 266 -15.77 -17.43 -31.41
CA GLY A 266 -16.83 -16.65 -30.79
C GLY A 266 -16.93 -16.80 -29.26
N ALA A 267 -16.68 -17.99 -28.73
CA ALA A 267 -16.61 -18.20 -27.28
C ALA A 267 -15.37 -17.53 -26.69
N GLY A 268 -14.25 -17.47 -27.43
CA GLY A 268 -13.05 -16.75 -27.05
C GLY A 268 -13.29 -15.26 -26.82
N ILE A 269 -14.06 -14.60 -27.69
CA ILE A 269 -14.42 -13.19 -27.51
C ILE A 269 -15.15 -12.95 -26.16
N MET A 270 -16.00 -13.89 -25.72
CA MET A 270 -16.68 -13.77 -24.42
C MET A 270 -15.69 -13.88 -23.25
N ALA A 271 -14.69 -14.77 -23.38
CA ALA A 271 -13.62 -14.88 -22.41
C ALA A 271 -12.70 -13.64 -22.41
N ASP A 272 -12.45 -13.06 -23.58
CA ASP A 272 -11.65 -11.83 -23.71
C ASP A 272 -12.33 -10.64 -23.01
N ILE A 273 -13.65 -10.48 -23.18
CA ILE A 273 -14.43 -9.46 -22.45
C ILE A 273 -14.37 -9.72 -20.93
N ALA A 274 -14.47 -10.98 -20.51
CA ALA A 274 -14.35 -11.35 -19.11
C ALA A 274 -12.93 -11.13 -18.55
N LEU A 275 -11.89 -11.31 -19.36
CA LEU A 275 -10.51 -10.99 -18.97
C LEU A 275 -10.30 -9.50 -18.78
N ILE A 276 -10.89 -8.67 -19.64
CA ILE A 276 -10.88 -7.19 -19.43
C ILE A 276 -11.60 -6.85 -18.10
N SER A 277 -12.76 -7.48 -17.85
CA SER A 277 -13.48 -7.31 -16.58
C SER A 277 -12.64 -7.76 -15.38
N TYR A 278 -11.90 -8.86 -15.50
CA TYR A 278 -10.96 -9.34 -14.49
C TYR A 278 -9.90 -8.28 -14.15
N ILE A 279 -9.21 -7.75 -15.17
CA ILE A 279 -8.17 -6.74 -15.00
C ILE A 279 -8.73 -5.51 -14.28
N VAL A 280 -9.88 -5.01 -14.71
CA VAL A 280 -10.55 -3.86 -14.11
C VAL A 280 -10.92 -4.12 -12.65
N LEU A 281 -11.48 -5.29 -12.34
CA LEU A 281 -11.87 -5.65 -10.97
C LEU A 281 -10.65 -5.78 -10.05
N VAL A 282 -9.57 -6.39 -10.50
CA VAL A 282 -8.34 -6.52 -9.70
C VAL A 282 -7.74 -5.14 -9.42
N LEU A 283 -7.61 -4.28 -10.43
CA LEU A 283 -7.08 -2.93 -10.24
C LEU A 283 -8.00 -2.08 -9.35
N PHE A 284 -9.31 -2.22 -9.46
CA PHE A 284 -10.28 -1.57 -8.57
C PHE A 284 -10.11 -2.03 -7.11
N ILE A 285 -9.95 -3.33 -6.88
CA ILE A 285 -9.71 -3.89 -5.52
C ILE A 285 -8.37 -3.38 -4.97
N PHE A 286 -7.30 -3.36 -5.77
CA PHE A 286 -6.00 -2.83 -5.34
C PHE A 286 -6.09 -1.37 -4.92
N SER A 287 -6.79 -0.55 -5.72
CA SER A 287 -7.05 0.85 -5.42
C SER A 287 -7.86 1.02 -4.13
N SER A 288 -8.92 0.21 -3.95
CA SER A 288 -9.83 0.30 -2.79
C SER A 288 -9.18 -0.15 -1.49
N LEU A 289 -8.31 -1.15 -1.54
CA LEU A 289 -7.58 -1.66 -0.37
C LEU A 289 -6.28 -0.90 -0.08
N GLY A 290 -5.91 0.06 -0.93
CA GLY A 290 -4.65 0.79 -0.78
C GLY A 290 -3.40 -0.10 -0.95
N VAL A 291 -3.49 -1.17 -1.74
CA VAL A 291 -2.38 -2.10 -1.97
C VAL A 291 -1.25 -1.39 -2.71
N ALA A 292 -0.04 -1.38 -2.11
CA ALA A 292 1.13 -0.85 -2.76
C ALA A 292 1.66 -1.84 -3.83
N LEU A 293 1.72 -1.39 -5.09
CA LEU A 293 2.30 -2.15 -6.19
C LEU A 293 3.82 -2.08 -6.17
N SER A 294 4.46 -3.22 -5.92
CA SER A 294 5.89 -3.45 -6.10
C SER A 294 6.16 -4.13 -7.44
N LEU A 295 7.40 -4.22 -7.86
CA LEU A 295 7.77 -5.04 -9.04
C LEU A 295 7.33 -6.49 -8.89
N ALA A 296 7.46 -7.06 -7.69
CA ALA A 296 6.99 -8.40 -7.38
C ALA A 296 5.45 -8.50 -7.47
N SER A 297 4.73 -7.48 -6.99
CA SER A 297 3.26 -7.43 -7.09
C SER A 297 2.79 -7.35 -8.55
N ILE A 298 3.48 -6.56 -9.39
CA ILE A 298 3.19 -6.51 -10.84
C ILE A 298 3.43 -7.87 -11.49
N ALA A 299 4.52 -8.55 -11.16
CA ALA A 299 4.78 -9.89 -11.66
C ALA A 299 3.69 -10.89 -11.22
N GLY A 300 3.25 -10.82 -9.95
CA GLY A 300 2.11 -11.59 -9.43
C GLY A 300 0.82 -11.29 -10.18
N PHE A 301 0.53 -10.03 -10.44
CA PHE A 301 -0.64 -9.62 -11.23
C PHE A 301 -0.59 -10.18 -12.66
N LEU A 302 0.52 -10.04 -13.36
CA LEU A 302 0.67 -10.58 -14.71
C LEU A 302 0.57 -12.12 -14.75
N LEU A 303 1.11 -12.79 -13.74
CA LEU A 303 0.94 -14.23 -13.58
C LEU A 303 -0.54 -14.60 -13.44
N THR A 304 -1.28 -13.87 -12.60
CA THR A 304 -2.72 -14.15 -12.37
C THR A 304 -3.59 -13.82 -13.58
N VAL A 305 -3.19 -12.87 -14.44
CA VAL A 305 -3.84 -12.65 -15.76
C VAL A 305 -3.76 -13.92 -16.62
N GLY A 306 -2.61 -14.57 -16.68
CA GLY A 306 -2.46 -15.86 -17.37
C GLY A 306 -3.34 -16.96 -16.78
N MET A 307 -3.36 -17.09 -15.45
CA MET A 307 -4.19 -18.08 -14.75
C MET A 307 -5.69 -17.81 -14.86
N ALA A 308 -6.11 -16.55 -15.02
CA ALA A 308 -7.52 -16.19 -15.19
C ALA A 308 -8.10 -16.76 -16.51
N VAL A 309 -7.26 -16.95 -17.51
CA VAL A 309 -7.65 -17.55 -18.79
C VAL A 309 -7.75 -19.07 -18.71
N ASP A 310 -6.91 -19.71 -17.90
CA ASP A 310 -6.88 -21.17 -17.75
C ASP A 310 -8.24 -21.76 -17.33
N ALA A 311 -8.93 -21.14 -16.39
CA ALA A 311 -10.27 -21.52 -15.98
C ALA A 311 -11.29 -21.47 -17.14
N ASN A 312 -11.17 -20.48 -18.03
CA ASN A 312 -12.01 -20.37 -19.23
C ASN A 312 -11.65 -21.44 -20.27
N VAL A 313 -10.36 -21.71 -20.48
CA VAL A 313 -9.86 -22.77 -21.37
C VAL A 313 -10.41 -24.13 -20.94
N LEU A 314 -10.32 -24.44 -19.63
CA LEU A 314 -10.82 -25.70 -19.08
C LEU A 314 -12.34 -25.84 -19.25
N ALA A 315 -13.10 -24.76 -18.93
CA ALA A 315 -14.56 -24.75 -19.13
C ALA A 315 -14.92 -24.95 -20.61
N PHE A 316 -14.25 -24.27 -21.52
CA PHE A 316 -14.52 -24.36 -22.95
C PHE A 316 -14.10 -25.71 -23.53
N ALA A 317 -13.04 -26.33 -23.04
CA ALA A 317 -12.66 -27.69 -23.40
C ALA A 317 -13.78 -28.69 -23.05
N ARG A 318 -14.35 -28.60 -21.84
CA ARG A 318 -15.49 -29.41 -21.42
C ARG A 318 -16.76 -29.15 -22.26
N ILE A 319 -17.02 -27.87 -22.58
CA ILE A 319 -18.13 -27.50 -23.48
C ILE A 319 -17.95 -28.15 -24.87
N LYS A 320 -16.72 -28.12 -25.41
CA LYS A 320 -16.42 -28.81 -26.70
C LYS A 320 -16.70 -30.31 -26.65
N GLU A 321 -16.30 -30.97 -25.56
CA GLU A 321 -16.58 -32.39 -25.34
C GLU A 321 -18.09 -32.63 -25.34
N GLU A 322 -18.86 -31.86 -24.60
CA GLU A 322 -20.32 -31.97 -24.53
C GLU A 322 -21.03 -31.66 -25.86
N ILE A 323 -20.52 -30.74 -26.68
CA ILE A 323 -21.02 -30.49 -28.04
C ILE A 323 -20.79 -31.71 -28.96
N LYS A 324 -19.62 -32.35 -28.84
CA LYS A 324 -19.30 -33.55 -29.62
C LYS A 324 -20.18 -34.73 -29.29
N THR A 325 -20.77 -34.82 -28.10
CA THR A 325 -21.78 -35.83 -27.73
C THR A 325 -23.16 -35.56 -28.33
N GLY A 326 -23.35 -34.50 -29.14
CA GLY A 326 -24.61 -34.17 -29.80
C GLY A 326 -25.55 -33.28 -28.98
N LYS A 327 -25.13 -32.79 -27.83
CA LYS A 327 -25.96 -31.87 -27.02
C LYS A 327 -26.11 -30.49 -27.69
N SER A 328 -27.25 -29.85 -27.45
CA SER A 328 -27.44 -28.47 -27.88
C SER A 328 -26.40 -27.56 -27.24
N ILE A 329 -25.98 -26.48 -27.92
CA ILE A 329 -24.96 -25.53 -27.44
C ILE A 329 -25.29 -25.02 -26.04
N ARG A 330 -26.56 -24.70 -25.76
CA ARG A 330 -27.02 -24.23 -24.46
C ARG A 330 -26.85 -25.31 -23.38
N THR A 331 -27.26 -26.54 -23.67
CA THR A 331 -27.13 -27.67 -22.73
C THR A 331 -25.65 -27.99 -22.49
N ALA A 332 -24.87 -28.05 -23.58
CA ALA A 332 -23.42 -28.30 -23.54
C ALA A 332 -22.69 -27.24 -22.70
N THR A 333 -23.05 -25.96 -22.84
CA THR A 333 -22.49 -24.88 -22.03
C THR A 333 -22.75 -25.08 -20.53
N ASN A 334 -24.00 -25.38 -20.14
CA ASN A 334 -24.32 -25.59 -18.73
C ASN A 334 -23.64 -26.84 -18.16
N SER A 335 -23.62 -27.95 -18.91
CA SER A 335 -22.94 -29.19 -18.51
C SER A 335 -21.43 -29.00 -18.42
N GLY A 336 -20.84 -28.34 -19.41
CA GLY A 336 -19.39 -28.09 -19.46
C GLY A 336 -18.89 -27.26 -18.26
N PHE A 337 -19.58 -26.16 -17.91
CA PHE A 337 -19.25 -25.41 -16.70
C PHE A 337 -19.43 -26.22 -15.42
N LYS A 338 -20.48 -27.04 -15.34
CA LYS A 338 -20.72 -27.91 -14.18
C LYS A 338 -19.61 -28.95 -14.04
N ASN A 339 -19.19 -29.57 -15.13
CA ASN A 339 -18.15 -30.62 -15.15
C ASN A 339 -16.73 -30.05 -14.94
N ALA A 340 -16.50 -28.80 -15.35
CA ALA A 340 -15.22 -28.11 -15.13
C ALA A 340 -15.04 -27.57 -13.70
N LEU A 341 -16.16 -27.35 -12.97
CA LEU A 341 -16.17 -26.61 -11.71
C LEU A 341 -15.21 -27.17 -10.65
N SER A 342 -15.24 -28.50 -10.42
CA SER A 342 -14.35 -29.13 -9.41
C SER A 342 -12.89 -28.91 -9.77
N SER A 343 -12.50 -29.18 -11.02
CA SER A 343 -11.12 -29.03 -11.47
C SER A 343 -10.63 -27.59 -11.38
N ILE A 344 -11.49 -26.61 -11.73
CA ILE A 344 -11.16 -25.18 -11.63
C ILE A 344 -10.96 -24.78 -10.16
N VAL A 345 -11.84 -25.21 -9.27
CA VAL A 345 -11.77 -24.88 -7.84
C VAL A 345 -10.56 -25.53 -7.20
N ASP A 346 -10.34 -26.83 -7.44
CA ASP A 346 -9.23 -27.61 -6.86
C ASP A 346 -7.86 -27.02 -7.25
N SER A 347 -7.67 -26.68 -8.54
CA SER A 347 -6.43 -26.05 -9.02
C SER A 347 -6.17 -24.70 -8.34
N ASN A 348 -7.20 -23.87 -8.21
CA ASN A 348 -7.07 -22.53 -7.64
C ASN A 348 -6.93 -22.52 -6.11
N ILE A 349 -7.52 -23.48 -5.41
CA ILE A 349 -7.35 -23.64 -3.94
C ILE A 349 -5.87 -23.84 -3.60
N ASN A 350 -5.15 -24.67 -4.34
CA ASN A 350 -3.72 -24.90 -4.11
C ASN A 350 -2.91 -23.58 -4.22
N THR A 351 -3.23 -22.76 -5.21
CA THR A 351 -2.60 -21.46 -5.40
C THR A 351 -2.96 -20.49 -4.27
N ILE A 352 -4.21 -20.47 -3.81
CA ILE A 352 -4.64 -19.64 -2.67
C ILE A 352 -3.91 -20.07 -1.41
N ILE A 353 -3.79 -21.37 -1.12
CA ILE A 353 -3.05 -21.89 0.04
C ILE A 353 -1.59 -21.43 -0.01
N ALA A 354 -0.92 -21.60 -1.16
CA ALA A 354 0.45 -21.13 -1.33
C ALA A 354 0.58 -19.62 -1.13
N GLY A 355 -0.35 -18.82 -1.68
CA GLY A 355 -0.40 -17.37 -1.50
C GLY A 355 -0.61 -16.96 -0.04
N VAL A 356 -1.51 -17.64 0.68
CA VAL A 356 -1.75 -17.39 2.11
C VAL A 356 -0.51 -17.70 2.94
N VAL A 357 0.15 -18.83 2.70
CA VAL A 357 1.41 -19.20 3.38
C VAL A 357 2.49 -18.14 3.12
N LEU A 358 2.65 -17.71 1.86
CA LEU A 358 3.61 -16.66 1.49
C LEU A 358 3.27 -15.30 2.13
N TYR A 359 2.00 -14.99 2.32
CA TYR A 359 1.57 -13.74 2.97
C TYR A 359 1.96 -13.71 4.45
N PHE A 360 1.79 -14.82 5.18
CA PHE A 360 2.09 -14.88 6.61
C PHE A 360 3.58 -15.09 6.89
N LEU A 361 4.28 -15.88 6.08
CA LEU A 361 5.70 -16.19 6.28
C LEU A 361 6.63 -15.24 5.51
N GLY A 362 6.15 -14.58 4.48
CA GLY A 362 6.94 -13.65 3.66
C GLY A 362 7.17 -12.32 4.34
N ALA A 363 8.20 -11.61 3.91
CA ALA A 363 8.53 -10.25 4.33
C ALA A 363 8.64 -9.31 3.13
N GLY A 364 8.41 -8.01 3.34
CA GLY A 364 8.59 -6.97 2.33
C GLY A 364 7.81 -7.22 1.04
N THR A 365 8.50 -7.22 -0.10
CA THR A 365 7.91 -7.38 -1.44
C THR A 365 7.22 -8.72 -1.67
N VAL A 366 7.63 -9.79 -0.94
CA VAL A 366 6.99 -11.11 -1.02
C VAL A 366 5.55 -11.08 -0.52
N LYS A 367 5.25 -10.30 0.53
CA LYS A 367 3.86 -10.11 1.00
C LYS A 367 2.99 -9.44 -0.05
N GLY A 368 3.53 -8.43 -0.75
CA GLY A 368 2.84 -7.76 -1.84
C GLY A 368 2.51 -8.73 -2.98
N PHE A 369 3.50 -9.52 -3.41
CA PHE A 369 3.29 -10.60 -4.40
C PHE A 369 2.20 -11.58 -3.97
N ALA A 370 2.28 -12.08 -2.73
CA ALA A 370 1.34 -13.06 -2.19
C ALA A 370 -0.09 -12.50 -2.13
N LEU A 371 -0.25 -11.25 -1.71
CA LEU A 371 -1.54 -10.57 -1.66
C LEU A 371 -2.15 -10.41 -3.05
N THR A 372 -1.34 -9.97 -4.03
CA THR A 372 -1.80 -9.82 -5.41
C THR A 372 -2.17 -11.17 -6.03
N LEU A 373 -1.43 -12.24 -5.72
CA LEU A 373 -1.72 -13.59 -6.15
C LEU A 373 -3.07 -14.08 -5.61
N VAL A 374 -3.32 -13.94 -4.30
CA VAL A 374 -4.59 -14.39 -3.68
C VAL A 374 -5.78 -13.60 -4.23
N ILE A 375 -5.69 -12.26 -4.28
CA ILE A 375 -6.75 -11.41 -4.84
C ILE A 375 -7.00 -11.78 -6.30
N GLY A 376 -5.93 -11.89 -7.10
CA GLY A 376 -6.03 -12.24 -8.52
C GLY A 376 -6.74 -13.59 -8.74
N VAL A 377 -6.39 -14.62 -7.99
CA VAL A 377 -7.02 -15.93 -8.09
C VAL A 377 -8.49 -15.90 -7.68
N LEU A 378 -8.84 -15.20 -6.60
CA LEU A 378 -10.24 -15.07 -6.17
C LEU A 378 -11.10 -14.35 -7.22
N VAL A 379 -10.58 -13.27 -7.78
CA VAL A 379 -11.27 -12.52 -8.86
C VAL A 379 -11.34 -13.35 -10.14
N SER A 380 -10.31 -14.13 -10.47
CA SER A 380 -10.33 -15.01 -11.65
C SER A 380 -11.40 -16.08 -11.55
N LEU A 381 -11.57 -16.71 -10.39
CA LEU A 381 -12.66 -17.65 -10.12
C LEU A 381 -14.02 -17.00 -10.32
N PHE A 382 -14.20 -15.78 -9.76
CA PHE A 382 -15.45 -15.05 -9.93
C PHE A 382 -15.72 -14.72 -11.40
N THR A 383 -14.74 -14.21 -12.13
CA THR A 383 -14.92 -13.80 -13.52
C THR A 383 -15.13 -14.99 -14.44
N ALA A 384 -14.44 -16.10 -14.24
CA ALA A 384 -14.62 -17.31 -15.04
C ALA A 384 -16.00 -17.96 -14.80
N LEU A 385 -16.38 -18.17 -13.55
CA LEU A 385 -17.59 -18.90 -13.18
C LEU A 385 -18.87 -18.07 -13.28
N VAL A 386 -18.77 -16.76 -13.12
CA VAL A 386 -19.95 -15.86 -13.13
C VAL A 386 -19.96 -15.03 -14.42
N VAL A 387 -18.93 -14.19 -14.64
CA VAL A 387 -18.95 -13.23 -15.76
C VAL A 387 -18.92 -13.95 -17.11
N THR A 388 -17.94 -14.81 -17.35
CA THR A 388 -17.81 -15.56 -18.62
C THR A 388 -19.05 -16.41 -18.90
N LYS A 389 -19.54 -17.14 -17.89
CA LYS A 389 -20.72 -18.01 -18.04
C LYS A 389 -21.95 -17.21 -18.43
N HIS A 390 -22.23 -16.07 -17.79
CA HIS A 390 -23.39 -15.25 -18.10
C HIS A 390 -23.26 -14.58 -19.47
N LEU A 391 -22.09 -14.03 -19.80
CA LEU A 391 -21.84 -13.47 -21.13
C LEU A 391 -22.07 -14.50 -22.22
N LEU A 392 -21.57 -15.72 -22.03
CA LEU A 392 -21.74 -16.82 -22.98
C LEU A 392 -23.20 -17.23 -23.12
N ILE A 393 -23.93 -17.41 -22.02
CA ILE A 393 -25.38 -17.75 -22.04
C ILE A 393 -26.19 -16.66 -22.73
N TRP A 394 -25.92 -15.38 -22.47
CA TRP A 394 -26.60 -14.28 -23.13
C TRP A 394 -26.29 -14.24 -24.62
N ALA A 395 -25.04 -14.41 -25.01
CA ALA A 395 -24.62 -14.49 -26.43
C ALA A 395 -25.30 -15.64 -27.19
N ILE A 396 -25.46 -16.79 -26.53
CA ILE A 396 -26.20 -17.94 -27.08
C ILE A 396 -27.70 -17.60 -27.22
N ASN A 397 -28.32 -17.00 -26.20
CA ASN A 397 -29.76 -16.65 -26.24
C ASN A 397 -30.09 -15.58 -27.28
N ILE A 398 -29.16 -14.68 -27.59
CA ILE A 398 -29.29 -13.65 -28.63
C ILE A 398 -29.10 -14.27 -30.03
N GLY A 399 -28.30 -15.33 -30.13
CA GLY A 399 -27.98 -16.01 -31.40
C GLY A 399 -26.60 -15.62 -31.97
N ILE A 400 -25.79 -14.86 -31.23
CA ILE A 400 -24.39 -14.52 -31.62
C ILE A 400 -23.56 -15.82 -31.66
N ILE A 401 -23.75 -16.71 -30.67
CA ILE A 401 -23.11 -18.03 -30.61
C ILE A 401 -24.19 -19.06 -30.82
N SER A 402 -24.34 -19.51 -32.08
CA SER A 402 -25.41 -20.43 -32.50
C SER A 402 -24.89 -21.73 -33.13
N LYS A 403 -23.60 -21.79 -33.49
CA LYS A 403 -23.02 -22.91 -34.19
C LYS A 403 -21.86 -23.54 -33.41
N PRO A 404 -21.62 -24.90 -33.53
CA PRO A 404 -20.46 -25.58 -32.92
C PRO A 404 -19.11 -24.94 -33.32
N GLU A 405 -19.04 -24.39 -34.53
CA GLU A 405 -17.84 -23.72 -35.07
C GLU A 405 -17.41 -22.50 -34.24
N HIS A 406 -18.34 -21.85 -33.53
CA HIS A 406 -18.04 -20.74 -32.63
C HIS A 406 -17.28 -21.17 -31.37
N PHE A 407 -17.20 -22.44 -31.07
CA PHE A 407 -16.36 -23.05 -30.06
C PHE A 407 -15.10 -23.72 -30.67
N GLY A 408 -14.86 -23.56 -31.98
CA GLY A 408 -13.76 -24.22 -32.67
C GLY A 408 -13.98 -25.72 -32.84
N VAL A 409 -15.23 -26.20 -32.83
CA VAL A 409 -15.58 -27.62 -33.19
C VAL A 409 -15.86 -27.65 -34.66
N LYS A 410 -15.08 -28.48 -35.42
CA LYS A 410 -15.38 -28.79 -36.84
C LYS A 410 -16.60 -29.70 -36.89
N ARG A 411 -17.54 -29.44 -37.80
CA ARG A 411 -18.55 -30.46 -38.18
C ARG A 411 -17.80 -31.63 -38.83
N GLY A 412 -17.95 -32.80 -38.22
CA GLY A 412 -17.60 -34.05 -38.90
C GLY A 412 -18.62 -34.35 -40.01
#